data_5ff8c0d36b42050f0f0e6b7d5f0e82b8
#
_entry.id   5ff8c0d36b42050f0f0e6b7d5f0e82b8
#
_cell.length_a   1.000
_cell.length_b   1.000
_cell.length_c   1.000
_cell.angle_alpha   90.00
_cell.angle_beta   90.00
_cell.angle_gamma   90.00
#
_symmetry.space_group_name_H-M   'P 1'
#
loop_
_entity.id
_entity.type
_entity.pdbx_description
1 polymer ?
#
loop_
_entity_poly.entity_id
_entity_poly.type
_entity_poly.pdbx_seq_one_letter_code
_entity_poly.pdbx_strand_id
1 'polypeptide(L)' 'MQNILITGCSSGIGLQTALTLKENNYKVYASARKEEDVQMLKDLGFETFQIDVKN' A
#
# COMPACT_ATOMS: atom_id res chain seq x y z
N MET A 1 12.95 -9.69 9.51
CA MET A 1 12.22 -8.76 8.64
C MET A 1 10.74 -9.01 8.76
N GLN A 2 9.97 -8.00 9.07
CA GLN A 2 8.53 -8.17 9.29
C GLN A 2 7.74 -7.73 8.06
N ASN A 3 6.69 -8.48 7.79
CA ASN A 3 5.78 -8.15 6.70
C ASN A 3 4.56 -7.44 7.29
N ILE A 4 4.17 -6.35 6.66
CA ILE A 4 3.06 -5.54 7.14
C ILE A 4 2.09 -5.33 5.99
N LEU A 5 0.82 -5.61 6.22
CA LEU A 5 -0.22 -5.36 5.25
C LEU A 5 -1.02 -4.13 5.66
N ILE A 6 -1.12 -3.17 4.76
CA ILE A 6 -1.90 -1.97 5.00
C ILE A 6 -2.98 -1.87 3.92
N THR A 7 -4.22 -1.80 4.35
CA THR A 7 -5.33 -1.64 3.44
C THR A 7 -5.72 -0.17 3.34
N GLY A 8 -6.23 0.22 2.17
CA GLY A 8 -6.68 1.58 1.97
C GLY A 8 -5.57 2.60 1.91
N CYS A 9 -4.45 2.25 1.32
CA CYS A 9 -3.27 3.12 1.29
C CYS A 9 -3.41 4.33 0.37
N SER A 10 -4.54 4.49 -0.28
CA SER A 10 -4.71 5.62 -1.19
C SER A 10 -5.00 6.93 -0.45
N SER A 11 -5.31 6.88 0.83
CA SER A 11 -5.53 8.10 1.60
C SER A 11 -4.23 8.56 2.26
N GLY A 12 -4.17 9.85 2.61
CA GLY A 12 -2.96 10.47 3.11
C GLY A 12 -2.37 9.78 4.34
N ILE A 13 -3.20 9.40 5.29
CA ILE A 13 -2.71 8.81 6.54
C ILE A 13 -2.16 7.41 6.28
N GLY A 14 -2.90 6.60 5.54
CA GLY A 14 -2.46 5.25 5.24
C GLY A 14 -1.18 5.25 4.41
N LEU A 15 -1.11 6.12 3.43
CA LEU A 15 0.06 6.23 2.58
C LEU A 15 1.29 6.66 3.36
N GLN A 16 1.14 7.63 4.24
CA GLN A 16 2.26 8.12 5.02
C GLN A 16 2.79 7.05 5.98
N THR A 17 1.89 6.30 6.58
CA THR A 17 2.27 5.19 7.44
C THR A 17 3.06 4.15 6.66
N ALA A 18 2.58 3.81 5.47
CA ALA A 18 3.26 2.83 4.62
C ALA A 18 4.66 3.30 4.24
N LEU A 19 4.80 4.57 3.88
CA LEU A 19 6.11 5.11 3.51
C LEU A 19 7.07 5.10 4.69
N THR A 20 6.60 5.44 5.87
CA THR A 20 7.42 5.43 7.07
C THR A 20 7.92 4.02 7.37
N LEU A 21 7.05 3.04 7.28
CA LEU A 21 7.43 1.66 7.53
C LEU A 21 8.43 1.16 6.49
N LYS A 22 8.23 1.54 5.24
CA LYS A 22 9.14 1.15 4.18
C LYS A 22 10.54 1.73 4.44
N GLU A 23 10.63 2.95 4.92
CA GLU A 23 11.91 3.58 5.24
C GLU A 23 12.64 2.85 6.35
N ASN A 24 11.90 2.20 7.23
CA ASN A 24 12.47 1.45 8.36
C ASN A 24 12.73 -0.02 8.02
N ASN A 25 12.81 -0.33 6.74
CA ASN A 25 13.16 -1.66 6.24
C ASN A 25 12.12 -2.74 6.49
N TYR A 26 10.88 -2.36 6.70
CA TYR A 26 9.79 -3.31 6.73
C TYR A 26 9.33 -3.61 5.32
N LYS A 27 8.91 -4.84 5.08
CA LYS A 27 8.28 -5.16 3.82
C LYS A 27 6.81 -4.81 3.90
N VAL A 28 6.38 -3.84 3.13
CA VAL A 28 5.02 -3.33 3.20
C VAL A 28 4.22 -3.78 1.99
N TYR A 29 3.08 -4.40 2.26
CA TYR A 29 2.11 -4.75 1.23
C TYR A 29 1.00 -3.73 1.29
N ALA A 30 0.80 -3.03 0.22
CA ALA A 30 -0.20 -1.98 0.15
C ALA A 30 -1.36 -2.42 -0.74
N SER A 31 -2.57 -2.06 -0.37
CA SER A 31 -3.73 -2.39 -1.17
C SER A 31 -4.58 -1.17 -1.42
N ALA A 32 -5.28 -1.17 -2.54
CA ALA A 32 -6.18 -0.11 -2.91
C ALA A 32 -7.30 -0.67 -3.77
N ARG A 33 -8.39 0.06 -3.85
CA ARG A 33 -9.55 -0.36 -4.63
C ARG A 33 -9.41 0.01 -6.09
N LYS A 34 -8.86 1.19 -6.35
CA LYS A 34 -8.76 1.71 -7.71
C LYS A 34 -7.44 1.30 -8.33
N GLU A 35 -7.52 0.98 -9.61
CA GLU A 35 -6.36 0.56 -10.36
C GLU A 35 -5.29 1.64 -10.40
N GLU A 36 -5.70 2.89 -10.55
CA GLU A 36 -4.76 4.00 -10.59
C GLU A 36 -4.04 4.18 -9.25
N ASP A 37 -4.72 3.89 -8.15
CA ASP A 37 -4.09 3.94 -6.83
C ASP A 37 -3.09 2.81 -6.65
N VAL A 38 -3.43 1.62 -7.14
CA VAL A 38 -2.52 0.49 -7.12
C VAL A 38 -1.26 0.81 -7.92
N GLN A 39 -1.43 1.42 -9.07
CA GLN A 39 -0.29 1.79 -9.91
C GLN A 39 0.60 2.82 -9.20
N MET A 40 -0.01 3.79 -8.54
CA MET A 40 0.74 4.78 -7.79
C MET A 40 1.58 4.13 -6.69
N LEU A 41 0.97 3.21 -5.95
CA LEU A 41 1.67 2.52 -4.87
C LEU A 41 2.79 1.65 -5.41
N LYS A 42 2.57 1.02 -6.54
CA LYS A 42 3.59 0.22 -7.20
C LYS A 42 4.77 1.08 -7.62
N ASP A 43 4.50 2.27 -8.12
CA ASP A 43 5.54 3.21 -8.52
C ASP A 43 6.36 3.70 -7.33
N LEU A 44 5.77 3.70 -6.15
CA LEU A 44 6.48 4.07 -4.93
C LEU A 44 7.32 2.93 -4.37
N GLY A 45 7.23 1.76 -4.95
CA GLY A 45 8.06 0.63 -4.56
C GLY A 45 7.41 -0.36 -3.61
N PHE A 46 6.09 -0.28 -3.44
CA PHE A 46 5.37 -1.22 -2.59
C PHE A 46 4.99 -2.48 -3.35
N GLU A 47 4.88 -3.59 -2.62
CA GLU A 47 4.17 -4.74 -3.12
C GLU A 47 2.68 -4.43 -3.02
N THR A 48 1.96 -4.51 -4.12
CA THR A 48 0.59 -4.04 -4.16
C THR A 48 -0.41 -5.14 -4.50
N PHE A 49 -1.62 -4.97 -3.97
CA PHE A 49 -2.76 -5.82 -4.29
C PHE A 49 -3.94 -4.92 -4.61
N GLN A 50 -4.73 -5.34 -5.57
CA GLN A 50 -5.99 -4.66 -5.83
C GLN A 50 -7.11 -5.43 -5.16
N ILE A 51 -7.81 -4.75 -4.25
CA ILE A 51 -8.94 -5.34 -3.57
C ILE A 51 -10.20 -4.86 -4.26
N ASP A 52 -10.85 -5.76 -4.96
CA ASP A 52 -12.08 -5.46 -5.66
C ASP A 52 -13.24 -5.99 -4.83
N VAL A 53 -13.90 -5.09 -4.12
CA VAL A 53 -15.06 -5.47 -3.33
C VAL A 53 -16.30 -5.30 -4.17
N LYS A 54 -16.79 -6.40 -4.69
CA LYS A 54 -18.04 -6.38 -5.43
C LYS A 54 -19.19 -6.55 -4.48
N ASN A 55 -20.15 -5.68 -4.62
CA ASN A 55 -21.40 -5.84 -3.91
C ASN A 55 -22.36 -6.66 -4.74
#